data_e827ea17aeb8ff2dcd9e893b3a8f0bb2
#
_entry.id   e827ea17aeb8ff2dcd9e893b3a8f0bb2
#
_cell.length_a   1.000
_cell.length_b   1.000
_cell.length_c   1.000
_cell.angle_alpha   90.00
_cell.angle_beta   90.00
_cell.angle_gamma   90.00
#
_symmetry.space_group_name_H-M   'P 1'
#
loop_
_entity.id
_entity.type
_entity.pdbx_description
1 polymer ?
#
loop_
_entity_poly.entity_id
_entity_poly.type
_entity_poly.pdbx_seq_one_letter_code
_entity_poly.pdbx_strand_id
1 'polypeptide(L)'
;MSRKSEYFILVSLILCLLVSLVDVLPLKKVVSNNEWREEYVQISAHRGGALLNPENTQMAFDYVIKETTYTDIVELDLRLTKDNVIVINHDEDINRMGLDSEEKSVKLSEHNYIELIAYNLGRNFTSLEGETPYKDYSSLDALNAGLTLMKIEDFFIRYNGYRDFKLFIEVKDTGDNAIKITDEVMEMLETYSWYKDRSMIISFDDELMEYIDEKYPSQYTGGLGDKVIEQIVFSKLSLDHFYNPPYECIQVPYNAKAKSIPLIRLDDKELIKTFKRRNQLVVYWGVLTKEDMTLLINNGVDVITTDRPDLLAEVLGR
;
A
#
# COMPACT_ATOMS: atom_id res chain seq x y z
N MET A 1 -47.53 -28.34 -4.82
CA MET A 1 -46.88 -27.21 -4.13
C MET A 1 -47.95 -26.33 -3.49
N SER A 2 -47.69 -25.78 -2.30
CA SER A 2 -48.69 -24.86 -1.71
C SER A 2 -48.63 -23.51 -2.46
N ARG A 3 -49.76 -22.78 -2.56
CA ARG A 3 -49.79 -21.41 -3.12
C ARG A 3 -48.72 -20.49 -2.51
N LYS A 4 -48.39 -20.66 -1.23
CA LYS A 4 -47.33 -19.93 -0.54
C LYS A 4 -45.93 -20.23 -1.11
N SER A 5 -45.68 -21.49 -1.49
CA SER A 5 -44.41 -21.91 -2.11
C SER A 5 -44.24 -21.35 -3.54
N GLU A 6 -45.32 -21.28 -4.30
CA GLU A 6 -45.34 -20.69 -5.65
C GLU A 6 -45.12 -19.18 -5.61
N TYR A 7 -45.74 -18.47 -4.66
CA TYR A 7 -45.49 -17.04 -4.42
C TYR A 7 -44.07 -16.77 -4.02
N PHE A 8 -43.47 -17.58 -3.13
CA PHE A 8 -42.07 -17.42 -2.70
C PHE A 8 -41.11 -17.61 -3.88
N ILE A 9 -41.32 -18.63 -4.71
CA ILE A 9 -40.51 -18.87 -5.92
C ILE A 9 -40.65 -17.71 -6.90
N LEU A 10 -41.86 -17.24 -7.16
CA LEU A 10 -42.10 -16.12 -8.06
C LEU A 10 -41.44 -14.84 -7.59
N VAL A 11 -41.57 -14.50 -6.31
CA VAL A 11 -40.89 -13.32 -5.70
C VAL A 11 -39.37 -13.44 -5.79
N SER A 12 -38.81 -14.63 -5.50
CA SER A 12 -37.39 -14.88 -5.62
C SER A 12 -36.89 -14.73 -7.07
N LEU A 13 -37.64 -15.24 -8.05
CA LEU A 13 -37.32 -15.10 -9.48
C LEU A 13 -37.41 -13.63 -9.94
N ILE A 14 -38.39 -12.88 -9.49
CA ILE A 14 -38.52 -11.44 -9.79
C ILE A 14 -37.36 -10.68 -9.16
N LEU A 15 -36.97 -10.99 -7.92
CA LEU A 15 -35.86 -10.38 -7.24
C LEU A 15 -34.54 -10.67 -7.97
N CYS A 16 -34.30 -11.92 -8.35
CA CYS A 16 -33.14 -12.31 -9.17
C CYS A 16 -33.09 -11.58 -10.52
N LEU A 17 -34.26 -11.45 -11.18
CA LEU A 17 -34.38 -10.74 -12.45
C LEU A 17 -34.07 -9.23 -12.28
N LEU A 18 -34.58 -8.62 -11.20
CA LEU A 18 -34.31 -7.21 -10.89
C LEU A 18 -32.85 -6.98 -10.59
N VAL A 19 -32.19 -7.84 -9.81
CA VAL A 19 -30.76 -7.78 -9.55
C VAL A 19 -29.96 -7.91 -10.86
N SER A 20 -30.29 -8.89 -11.71
CA SER A 20 -29.67 -9.09 -13.02
C SER A 20 -29.85 -7.90 -13.97
N LEU A 21 -30.98 -7.20 -13.90
CA LEU A 21 -31.21 -5.98 -14.68
C LEU A 21 -30.40 -4.80 -14.17
N VAL A 22 -30.22 -4.71 -12.85
CA VAL A 22 -29.37 -3.67 -12.24
C VAL A 22 -27.90 -3.87 -12.63
N ASP A 23 -27.40 -5.11 -12.68
CA ASP A 23 -26.03 -5.44 -13.07
C ASP A 23 -25.68 -5.03 -14.51
N VAL A 24 -26.67 -4.85 -15.38
CA VAL A 24 -26.43 -4.35 -16.76
C VAL A 24 -26.22 -2.84 -16.80
N LEU A 25 -26.65 -2.11 -15.78
CA LEU A 25 -26.45 -0.67 -15.72
C LEU A 25 -24.97 -0.33 -15.49
N PRO A 26 -24.50 0.82 -16.03
CA PRO A 26 -23.13 1.24 -15.77
C PRO A 26 -22.96 1.59 -14.29
N LEU A 27 -21.90 1.10 -13.67
CA LEU A 27 -21.52 1.47 -12.32
C LEU A 27 -21.10 2.95 -12.25
N LYS A 28 -21.45 3.63 -11.17
CA LYS A 28 -20.96 4.97 -10.91
C LYS A 28 -19.43 4.90 -10.80
N LYS A 29 -18.73 5.70 -11.58
CA LYS A 29 -17.28 5.84 -11.51
C LYS A 29 -16.91 6.62 -10.26
N VAL A 30 -15.81 6.25 -9.61
CA VAL A 30 -15.23 6.98 -8.48
C VAL A 30 -14.61 8.28 -9.01
N VAL A 31 -13.81 8.17 -10.07
CA VAL A 31 -13.23 9.33 -10.79
C VAL A 31 -13.53 9.22 -12.27
N SER A 32 -13.59 10.37 -12.94
CA SER A 32 -13.85 10.44 -14.39
C SER A 32 -12.68 9.88 -15.20
N ASN A 33 -11.45 10.17 -14.78
CA ASN A 33 -10.20 9.66 -15.30
C ASN A 33 -9.28 9.34 -14.13
N ASN A 34 -8.63 8.18 -14.13
CA ASN A 34 -7.66 7.80 -13.11
C ASN A 34 -6.26 7.88 -13.73
N GLU A 35 -5.56 8.96 -13.46
CA GLU A 35 -4.23 9.27 -14.01
C GLU A 35 -3.12 8.36 -13.49
N TRP A 36 -3.42 7.55 -12.47
CA TRP A 36 -2.50 6.56 -11.94
C TRP A 36 -2.49 5.25 -12.72
N ARG A 37 -3.50 5.03 -13.59
CA ARG A 37 -3.58 3.82 -14.41
C ARG A 37 -2.73 3.95 -15.67
N GLU A 38 -1.91 2.93 -15.90
CA GLU A 38 -1.10 2.79 -17.10
C GLU A 38 -1.64 1.64 -18.00
N GLU A 39 -1.14 1.56 -19.22
CA GLU A 39 -1.47 0.46 -20.13
C GLU A 39 -0.74 -0.86 -19.76
N TYR A 40 0.21 -0.80 -18.83
CA TYR A 40 1.00 -1.92 -18.33
C TYR A 40 0.84 -2.08 -16.81
N VAL A 41 1.17 -3.25 -16.30
CA VAL A 41 1.17 -3.50 -14.85
C VAL A 41 2.36 -2.81 -14.20
N GLN A 42 2.09 -1.93 -13.25
CA GLN A 42 3.11 -1.18 -12.54
C GLN A 42 3.72 -2.00 -11.39
N ILE A 43 5.02 -1.83 -11.19
CA ILE A 43 5.80 -2.44 -10.10
C ILE A 43 5.86 -1.47 -8.93
N SER A 44 5.25 -1.82 -7.81
CA SER A 44 5.37 -1.07 -6.56
C SER A 44 6.33 -1.79 -5.60
N ALA A 45 7.42 -1.14 -5.23
CA ALA A 45 8.41 -1.66 -4.29
C ALA A 45 7.93 -1.42 -2.86
N HIS A 46 7.39 -2.46 -2.21
CA HIS A 46 6.91 -2.44 -0.83
C HIS A 46 8.05 -2.15 0.13
N ARG A 47 7.98 -1.04 0.85
CA ARG A 47 9.01 -0.54 1.77
C ARG A 47 10.41 -0.45 1.14
N GLY A 48 10.47 -0.14 -0.17
CA GLY A 48 11.71 -0.13 -0.93
C GLY A 48 12.21 -1.50 -1.39
N GLY A 49 11.39 -2.56 -1.35
CA GLY A 49 11.77 -3.93 -1.71
C GLY A 49 12.34 -4.71 -0.53
N ALA A 50 11.51 -4.95 0.49
CA ALA A 50 11.88 -5.43 1.82
C ALA A 50 12.62 -6.78 1.89
N LEU A 51 12.57 -7.60 0.83
CA LEU A 51 13.34 -8.85 0.75
C LEU A 51 14.70 -8.68 0.03
N LEU A 52 14.96 -7.52 -0.57
CA LEU A 52 16.21 -7.24 -1.29
C LEU A 52 17.19 -6.44 -0.43
N ASN A 53 16.65 -5.51 0.38
CA ASN A 53 17.39 -4.67 1.30
C ASN A 53 16.57 -4.44 2.58
N PRO A 54 17.21 -4.01 3.70
CA PRO A 54 16.48 -3.66 4.92
C PRO A 54 15.38 -2.62 4.64
N GLU A 55 14.13 -2.97 4.94
CA GLU A 55 12.93 -2.20 4.59
C GLU A 55 12.97 -0.76 5.13
N ASN A 56 12.34 0.16 4.42
CA ASN A 56 12.15 1.55 4.83
C ASN A 56 13.47 2.29 5.16
N THR A 57 14.60 1.83 4.63
CA THR A 57 15.92 2.45 4.80
C THR A 57 16.37 3.19 3.54
N GLN A 58 17.31 4.12 3.71
CA GLN A 58 17.94 4.79 2.57
C GLN A 58 18.58 3.79 1.60
N MET A 59 19.20 2.71 2.11
CA MET A 59 19.79 1.65 1.27
C MET A 59 18.73 1.01 0.37
N ALA A 60 17.56 0.65 0.89
CA ALA A 60 16.46 0.08 0.10
C ALA A 60 15.97 1.06 -0.97
N PHE A 61 15.78 2.33 -0.61
CA PHE A 61 15.33 3.35 -1.56
C PHE A 61 16.40 3.70 -2.60
N ASP A 62 17.67 3.79 -2.22
CA ASP A 62 18.76 3.98 -3.18
C ASP A 62 18.77 2.85 -4.22
N TYR A 63 18.59 1.61 -3.79
CA TYR A 63 18.53 0.46 -4.68
C TYR A 63 17.39 0.61 -5.70
N VAL A 64 16.15 0.76 -5.26
CA VAL A 64 14.98 0.76 -6.18
C VAL A 64 14.84 2.06 -6.98
N ILE A 65 15.42 3.17 -6.55
CA ILE A 65 15.31 4.47 -7.23
C ILE A 65 16.55 4.75 -8.11
N LYS A 66 17.76 4.41 -7.64
CA LYS A 66 19.01 4.82 -8.30
C LYS A 66 19.69 3.68 -9.04
N GLU A 67 19.64 2.46 -8.50
CA GLU A 67 20.40 1.32 -9.03
C GLU A 67 19.57 0.48 -10.01
N THR A 68 18.22 0.58 -9.93
CA THR A 68 17.33 -0.12 -10.84
C THR A 68 16.45 0.85 -11.64
N THR A 69 15.86 0.36 -12.74
CA THR A 69 14.98 1.16 -13.60
C THR A 69 13.57 0.60 -13.73
N TYR A 70 13.30 -0.54 -13.13
CA TYR A 70 12.03 -1.26 -13.30
C TYR A 70 10.93 -0.85 -12.30
N THR A 71 11.26 -0.16 -11.20
CA THR A 71 10.27 0.25 -10.20
C THR A 71 9.51 1.48 -10.67
N ASP A 72 8.18 1.39 -10.73
CA ASP A 72 7.30 2.49 -11.13
C ASP A 72 6.80 3.29 -9.91
N ILE A 73 6.57 2.58 -8.79
CA ILE A 73 6.04 3.15 -7.55
C ILE A 73 6.93 2.71 -6.38
N VAL A 74 7.26 3.63 -5.49
CA VAL A 74 7.92 3.33 -4.22
C VAL A 74 6.89 3.47 -3.13
N GLU A 75 6.74 2.44 -2.32
CA GLU A 75 5.86 2.47 -1.16
C GLU A 75 6.70 2.64 0.11
N LEU A 76 6.20 3.44 1.05
CA LEU A 76 6.84 3.76 2.33
C LEU A 76 5.80 4.03 3.42
N ASP A 77 6.19 3.73 4.67
CA ASP A 77 5.35 3.84 5.86
C ASP A 77 5.78 5.02 6.75
N LEU A 78 4.84 5.83 7.24
CA LEU A 78 5.14 6.99 8.07
C LEU A 78 4.67 6.83 9.52
N ARG A 79 5.54 7.26 10.43
CA ARG A 79 5.28 7.35 11.86
C ARG A 79 5.88 8.59 12.49
N LEU A 80 5.42 8.91 13.70
CA LEU A 80 5.87 10.07 14.45
C LEU A 80 6.77 9.65 15.63
N THR A 81 7.90 10.33 15.80
CA THR A 81 8.75 10.20 16.98
C THR A 81 8.22 11.06 18.15
N LYS A 82 8.81 10.88 19.35
CA LYS A 82 8.49 11.67 20.56
C LYS A 82 8.65 13.18 20.34
N ASP A 83 9.66 13.59 19.61
CA ASP A 83 9.95 15.00 19.30
C ASP A 83 9.26 15.47 18.00
N ASN A 84 8.23 14.72 17.57
CA ASN A 84 7.39 15.04 16.43
C ASN A 84 8.15 15.08 15.07
N VAL A 85 9.18 14.28 14.89
CA VAL A 85 9.82 14.10 13.59
C VAL A 85 9.09 12.99 12.84
N ILE A 86 8.69 13.24 11.60
CA ILE A 86 8.08 12.23 10.74
C ILE A 86 9.18 11.35 10.16
N VAL A 87 9.11 10.06 10.46
CA VAL A 87 10.09 9.06 10.06
C VAL A 87 9.47 7.96 9.23
N ILE A 88 10.30 7.30 8.42
CA ILE A 88 9.87 6.19 7.57
C ILE A 88 10.13 4.88 8.33
N ASN A 89 9.05 4.25 8.84
CA ASN A 89 9.09 2.98 9.58
C ASN A 89 7.71 2.34 9.63
N HIS A 90 7.63 1.02 9.45
CA HIS A 90 6.35 0.30 9.47
C HIS A 90 5.81 0.12 10.89
N ASP A 91 6.61 -0.50 11.77
CA ASP A 91 6.18 -0.85 13.12
C ASP A 91 6.17 0.39 14.05
N GLU A 92 5.46 0.33 15.17
CA GLU A 92 5.49 1.40 16.19
C GLU A 92 6.83 1.47 16.96
N ASP A 93 7.70 0.48 16.72
CA ASP A 93 9.03 0.36 17.33
C ASP A 93 10.06 -0.11 16.30
N ILE A 94 11.33 -0.15 16.69
CA ILE A 94 12.43 -0.63 15.85
C ILE A 94 12.86 -2.07 16.16
N ASN A 95 12.11 -2.78 17.01
CA ASN A 95 12.55 -4.04 17.61
C ASN A 95 12.85 -5.11 16.56
N ARG A 96 11.93 -5.32 15.62
CA ARG A 96 12.06 -6.36 14.60
C ARG A 96 13.28 -6.16 13.71
N MET A 97 13.63 -4.92 13.43
CA MET A 97 14.72 -4.58 12.51
C MET A 97 16.06 -4.42 13.20
N GLY A 98 16.09 -3.78 14.37
CA GLY A 98 17.32 -3.25 14.97
C GLY A 98 17.72 -3.83 16.32
N LEU A 99 16.90 -4.68 16.96
CA LEU A 99 17.16 -5.18 18.30
C LEU A 99 17.25 -6.70 18.35
N ASP A 100 18.02 -7.22 19.30
CA ASP A 100 17.95 -8.64 19.69
C ASP A 100 16.70 -8.88 20.54
N SER A 101 16.19 -10.11 20.53
CA SER A 101 14.93 -10.50 21.22
C SER A 101 14.94 -10.28 22.72
N GLU A 102 16.12 -10.15 23.33
CA GLU A 102 16.30 -9.94 24.77
C GLU A 102 16.44 -8.45 25.14
N GLU A 103 16.54 -7.56 24.15
CA GLU A 103 16.66 -6.14 24.39
C GLU A 103 15.30 -5.49 24.70
N LYS A 104 15.33 -4.42 25.49
CA LYS A 104 14.13 -3.67 25.85
C LYS A 104 13.57 -2.99 24.60
N SER A 105 12.26 -3.10 24.40
CA SER A 105 11.55 -2.44 23.29
C SER A 105 11.85 -0.94 23.19
N VAL A 106 12.09 -0.47 21.97
CA VAL A 106 12.39 0.93 21.63
C VAL A 106 11.28 1.45 20.73
N LYS A 107 10.27 2.08 21.33
CA LYS A 107 9.14 2.68 20.63
C LYS A 107 9.50 4.06 20.08
N LEU A 108 9.06 4.35 18.86
CA LEU A 108 9.29 5.64 18.21
C LEU A 108 8.68 6.80 19.00
N SER A 109 7.46 6.64 19.52
CA SER A 109 6.75 7.65 20.30
C SER A 109 7.34 7.95 21.68
N GLU A 110 8.28 7.12 22.16
CA GLU A 110 8.94 7.30 23.46
C GLU A 110 10.35 7.91 23.36
N HIS A 111 10.91 8.00 22.14
CA HIS A 111 12.29 8.43 21.89
C HIS A 111 12.36 9.59 20.89
N ASN A 112 13.33 10.49 21.11
CA ASN A 112 13.62 11.55 20.15
C ASN A 112 14.34 10.96 18.93
N TYR A 113 14.20 11.60 17.78
CA TYR A 113 14.83 11.15 16.53
C TYR A 113 16.34 10.92 16.65
N ILE A 114 17.05 11.82 17.35
CA ILE A 114 18.50 11.72 17.54
C ILE A 114 18.94 10.47 18.31
N GLU A 115 18.08 9.93 19.16
CA GLU A 115 18.34 8.69 19.90
C GLU A 115 18.12 7.48 19.00
N LEU A 116 17.15 7.55 18.09
CA LEU A 116 16.73 6.45 17.20
C LEU A 116 17.72 6.22 16.05
N ILE A 117 18.38 7.26 15.54
CA ILE A 117 19.39 7.10 14.46
C ILE A 117 20.65 6.37 14.90
N ALA A 118 20.83 6.09 16.18
CA ALA A 118 21.94 5.29 16.69
C ALA A 118 21.75 3.78 16.43
N TYR A 119 20.57 3.34 16.08
CA TYR A 119 20.26 1.93 15.86
C TYR A 119 20.51 1.50 14.41
N ASN A 120 21.04 0.28 14.27
CA ASN A 120 21.26 -0.38 12.98
C ASN A 120 19.97 -1.12 12.58
N LEU A 121 19.17 -0.56 11.67
CA LEU A 121 17.93 -1.18 11.16
C LEU A 121 18.20 -2.32 10.16
N GLY A 122 19.43 -2.53 9.74
CA GLY A 122 19.83 -3.70 8.96
C GLY A 122 20.23 -4.92 9.79
N ARG A 123 20.27 -4.81 11.14
CA ARG A 123 20.79 -5.84 12.05
C ARG A 123 20.13 -7.21 11.85
N ASN A 124 18.84 -7.25 11.75
CA ASN A 124 18.04 -8.48 11.65
C ASN A 124 17.62 -8.81 10.21
N PHE A 125 18.11 -8.06 9.23
CA PHE A 125 17.86 -8.36 7.83
C PHE A 125 18.55 -9.69 7.45
N THR A 126 17.77 -10.54 6.76
CA THR A 126 18.28 -11.78 6.19
C THR A 126 18.15 -11.72 4.68
N SER A 127 19.27 -11.87 3.98
CA SER A 127 19.29 -11.87 2.51
C SER A 127 18.60 -13.10 1.94
N LEU A 128 18.39 -13.11 0.62
CA LEU A 128 17.78 -14.25 -0.09
C LEU A 128 18.63 -15.53 0.01
N GLU A 129 19.93 -15.39 0.23
CA GLU A 129 20.89 -16.48 0.46
C GLU A 129 20.89 -16.97 1.90
N GLY A 130 20.13 -16.33 2.80
CA GLY A 130 20.06 -16.66 4.22
C GLY A 130 21.16 -16.05 5.07
N GLU A 131 21.89 -15.08 4.55
CA GLU A 131 22.95 -14.37 5.26
C GLU A 131 22.40 -13.16 6.02
N THR A 132 23.10 -12.72 7.07
CA THR A 132 22.80 -11.51 7.83
C THR A 132 23.93 -10.47 7.68
N PRO A 133 24.06 -9.83 6.50
CA PRO A 133 25.25 -9.08 6.11
C PRO A 133 25.51 -7.84 6.96
N TYR A 134 24.51 -7.31 7.62
CA TYR A 134 24.60 -6.05 8.38
C TYR A 134 24.53 -6.26 9.90
N LYS A 135 24.48 -7.52 10.38
CA LYS A 135 24.25 -7.84 11.79
C LYS A 135 25.24 -7.15 12.74
N ASP A 136 26.49 -7.14 12.36
CA ASP A 136 27.59 -6.67 13.21
C ASP A 136 28.01 -5.22 12.91
N TYR A 137 27.24 -4.48 12.12
CA TYR A 137 27.52 -3.07 11.84
C TYR A 137 27.40 -2.23 13.11
N SER A 138 28.41 -1.43 13.39
CA SER A 138 28.32 -0.38 14.40
C SER A 138 27.30 0.69 13.99
N SER A 139 26.88 1.54 14.93
CA SER A 139 26.00 2.68 14.62
C SER A 139 26.57 3.57 13.50
N LEU A 140 27.90 3.76 13.47
CA LEU A 140 28.55 4.56 12.44
C LEU A 140 28.54 3.84 11.08
N ASP A 141 28.79 2.53 11.05
CA ASP A 141 28.74 1.74 9.81
C ASP A 141 27.31 1.73 9.25
N ALA A 142 26.31 1.55 10.12
CA ALA A 142 24.90 1.58 9.74
C ALA A 142 24.48 2.95 9.19
N LEU A 143 24.93 4.04 9.83
CA LEU A 143 24.68 5.40 9.35
C LEU A 143 25.29 5.62 7.96
N ASN A 144 26.54 5.24 7.78
CA ASN A 144 27.26 5.40 6.50
C ASN A 144 26.66 4.54 5.38
N ALA A 145 26.09 3.39 5.73
CA ALA A 145 25.43 2.49 4.79
C ALA A 145 23.96 2.87 4.52
N GLY A 146 23.41 3.90 5.18
CA GLY A 146 22.01 4.27 5.04
C GLY A 146 21.03 3.25 5.66
N LEU A 147 21.47 2.61 6.76
CA LEU A 147 20.71 1.59 7.50
C LEU A 147 20.17 2.11 8.83
N THR A 148 19.97 3.41 8.95
CA THR A 148 19.37 4.05 10.11
C THR A 148 18.02 4.63 9.76
N LEU A 149 17.25 5.01 10.78
CA LEU A 149 15.92 5.60 10.61
C LEU A 149 15.98 6.87 9.75
N MET A 150 15.19 6.93 8.69
CA MET A 150 15.18 8.04 7.73
C MET A 150 13.98 8.95 7.98
N LYS A 151 14.17 10.29 7.89
CA LYS A 151 13.05 11.25 7.86
C LYS A 151 12.41 11.27 6.47
N ILE A 152 11.11 11.53 6.43
CA ILE A 152 10.42 11.73 5.15
C ILE A 152 10.96 12.95 4.38
N GLU A 153 11.33 14.02 5.07
CA GLU A 153 11.91 15.20 4.43
C GLU A 153 13.24 14.89 3.76
N ASP A 154 14.11 14.08 4.41
CA ASP A 154 15.39 13.66 3.83
C ASP A 154 15.16 12.79 2.57
N PHE A 155 14.10 11.99 2.55
CA PHE A 155 13.67 11.23 1.37
C PHE A 155 13.29 12.19 0.24
N PHE A 156 12.44 13.17 0.50
CA PHE A 156 12.04 14.14 -0.52
C PHE A 156 13.22 14.92 -1.08
N ILE A 157 14.12 15.41 -0.22
CA ILE A 157 15.34 16.12 -0.65
C ILE A 157 16.21 15.23 -1.53
N ARG A 158 16.44 13.98 -1.11
CA ARG A 158 17.41 13.07 -1.74
C ARG A 158 16.98 12.60 -3.13
N TYR A 159 15.67 12.42 -3.35
CA TYR A 159 15.16 11.82 -4.58
C TYR A 159 14.35 12.79 -5.45
N ASN A 160 14.29 14.07 -5.09
CA ASN A 160 13.55 15.10 -5.83
C ASN A 160 14.02 15.19 -7.29
N GLY A 161 13.15 14.78 -8.22
CA GLY A 161 13.43 14.83 -9.65
C GLY A 161 14.53 13.89 -10.14
N TYR A 162 14.94 12.89 -9.34
CA TYR A 162 16.02 11.98 -9.71
C TYR A 162 15.68 11.14 -10.95
N ARG A 163 14.48 10.56 -10.99
CA ARG A 163 13.85 9.91 -12.14
C ARG A 163 12.35 9.91 -11.98
N ASP A 164 11.61 9.52 -13.00
CA ASP A 164 10.15 9.42 -12.91
C ASP A 164 9.75 8.17 -12.11
N PHE A 165 9.07 8.38 -10.97
CA PHE A 165 8.44 7.37 -10.15
C PHE A 165 7.31 8.02 -9.33
N LYS A 166 6.37 7.20 -8.87
CA LYS A 166 5.24 7.60 -8.02
C LYS A 166 5.47 7.10 -6.58
N LEU A 167 4.72 7.65 -5.63
CA LEU A 167 4.79 7.26 -4.21
C LEU A 167 3.45 6.76 -3.70
N PHE A 168 3.46 5.63 -3.00
CA PHE A 168 2.45 5.28 -2.02
C PHE A 168 2.99 5.62 -0.64
N ILE A 169 2.33 6.55 0.04
CA ILE A 169 2.71 7.02 1.37
C ILE A 169 1.68 6.51 2.35
N GLU A 170 2.03 5.49 3.14
CA GLU A 170 1.14 4.93 4.14
C GLU A 170 1.31 5.62 5.48
N VAL A 171 0.25 6.23 6.00
CA VAL A 171 0.22 6.78 7.35
C VAL A 171 -0.20 5.67 8.31
N LYS A 172 0.74 5.24 9.17
CA LYS A 172 0.56 4.10 10.10
C LYS A 172 0.01 4.50 11.46
N ASP A 173 0.23 5.74 11.88
CA ASP A 173 -0.33 6.27 13.11
C ASP A 173 -1.84 6.54 12.95
N THR A 174 -2.55 6.72 14.06
CA THR A 174 -3.99 6.98 14.11
C THR A 174 -4.30 8.25 14.91
N GLY A 175 -5.52 8.77 14.79
CA GLY A 175 -6.00 9.94 15.52
C GLY A 175 -5.17 11.20 15.26
N ASP A 176 -4.91 12.00 16.31
CA ASP A 176 -4.22 13.29 16.19
C ASP A 176 -2.82 13.20 15.56
N ASN A 177 -2.10 12.10 15.80
CA ASN A 177 -0.79 11.88 15.21
C ASN A 177 -0.89 11.67 13.69
N ALA A 178 -1.88 10.91 13.24
CA ALA A 178 -2.11 10.67 11.82
C ALA A 178 -2.49 11.97 11.09
N ILE A 179 -3.36 12.78 11.69
CA ILE A 179 -3.73 14.10 11.18
C ILE A 179 -2.48 14.99 11.05
N LYS A 180 -1.65 15.02 12.10
CA LYS A 180 -0.42 15.82 12.11
C LYS A 180 0.56 15.38 11.02
N ILE A 181 0.82 14.07 10.92
CA ILE A 181 1.69 13.52 9.85
C ILE A 181 1.16 13.96 8.48
N THR A 182 -0.14 13.79 8.26
CA THR A 182 -0.76 14.13 6.97
C THR A 182 -0.62 15.61 6.65
N ASP A 183 -0.94 16.49 7.58
CA ASP A 183 -0.86 17.94 7.37
C ASP A 183 0.57 18.38 7.02
N GLU A 184 1.57 17.90 7.77
CA GLU A 184 2.97 18.21 7.51
C GLU A 184 3.46 17.62 6.18
N VAL A 185 3.02 16.39 5.82
CA VAL A 185 3.35 15.79 4.50
C VAL A 185 2.72 16.60 3.37
N MET A 186 1.48 17.06 3.51
CA MET A 186 0.84 17.90 2.50
C MET A 186 1.58 19.23 2.29
N GLU A 187 2.08 19.86 3.37
CA GLU A 187 2.95 21.05 3.27
C GLU A 187 4.29 20.74 2.57
N MET A 188 4.88 19.56 2.84
CA MET A 188 6.08 19.11 2.15
C MET A 188 5.83 18.84 0.67
N LEU A 189 4.68 18.28 0.28
CA LEU A 189 4.32 18.06 -1.12
C LEU A 189 4.15 19.38 -1.90
N GLU A 190 3.69 20.45 -1.24
CA GLU A 190 3.67 21.79 -1.85
C GLU A 190 5.11 22.36 -2.02
N THR A 191 5.98 22.12 -1.04
CA THR A 191 7.39 22.57 -1.06
C THR A 191 8.20 21.80 -2.11
N TYR A 192 8.08 20.49 -2.12
CA TYR A 192 8.72 19.57 -3.06
C TYR A 192 7.74 19.22 -4.20
N SER A 193 7.33 20.21 -4.98
CA SER A 193 6.23 20.13 -5.94
C SER A 193 6.35 19.03 -6.99
N TRP A 194 7.55 18.46 -7.19
CA TRP A 194 7.74 17.30 -8.05
C TRP A 194 6.94 16.08 -7.58
N TYR A 195 6.70 15.94 -6.26
CA TYR A 195 5.95 14.84 -5.70
C TYR A 195 4.43 15.05 -5.66
N LYS A 196 3.95 16.29 -5.80
CA LYS A 196 2.56 16.67 -5.57
C LYS A 196 1.56 15.79 -6.32
N ASP A 197 1.73 15.65 -7.63
CA ASP A 197 0.84 14.84 -8.48
C ASP A 197 1.31 13.37 -8.61
N ARG A 198 2.37 13.01 -7.89
CA ARG A 198 3.00 11.67 -7.88
C ARG A 198 2.85 10.92 -6.58
N SER A 199 2.19 11.51 -5.59
CA SER A 199 1.99 10.89 -4.28
C SER A 199 0.52 10.53 -4.05
N MET A 200 0.29 9.34 -3.54
CA MET A 200 -1.01 8.86 -3.07
C MET A 200 -0.90 8.58 -1.58
N ILE A 201 -1.78 9.17 -0.79
CA ILE A 201 -1.85 8.90 0.66
C ILE A 201 -2.74 7.69 0.87
N ILE A 202 -2.26 6.75 1.66
CA ILE A 202 -2.98 5.52 2.00
C ILE A 202 -2.97 5.31 3.51
N SER A 203 -4.02 4.71 4.05
CA SER A 203 -4.09 4.33 5.46
C SER A 203 -5.14 3.23 5.69
N PHE A 204 -4.97 2.50 6.80
CA PHE A 204 -6.01 1.63 7.36
C PHE A 204 -7.01 2.39 8.24
N ASP A 205 -6.73 3.65 8.59
CA ASP A 205 -7.58 4.49 9.40
C ASP A 205 -8.62 5.21 8.52
N ASP A 206 -9.85 4.70 8.52
CA ASP A 206 -10.94 5.27 7.71
C ASP A 206 -11.30 6.71 8.16
N GLU A 207 -11.11 7.07 9.44
CA GLU A 207 -11.36 8.43 9.94
C GLU A 207 -10.32 9.41 9.36
N LEU A 208 -9.05 9.00 9.30
CA LEU A 208 -8.01 9.78 8.62
C LEU A 208 -8.32 9.96 7.13
N MET A 209 -8.78 8.90 6.46
CA MET A 209 -9.10 8.97 5.02
C MET A 209 -10.28 9.92 4.75
N GLU A 210 -11.31 9.92 5.62
CA GLU A 210 -12.41 10.90 5.55
C GLU A 210 -11.90 12.33 5.77
N TYR A 211 -11.00 12.55 6.74
CA TYR A 211 -10.35 13.84 6.97
C TYR A 211 -9.58 14.35 5.74
N ILE A 212 -8.83 13.46 5.06
CA ILE A 212 -8.08 13.82 3.86
C ILE A 212 -9.03 14.22 2.73
N ASP A 213 -10.10 13.46 2.51
CA ASP A 213 -11.09 13.73 1.46
C ASP A 213 -11.78 15.10 1.67
N GLU A 214 -12.07 15.46 2.92
CA GLU A 214 -12.67 16.76 3.25
C GLU A 214 -11.70 17.93 3.13
N LYS A 215 -10.47 17.79 3.63
CA LYS A 215 -9.51 18.90 3.72
C LYS A 215 -8.66 19.06 2.46
N TYR A 216 -8.33 17.95 1.80
CA TYR A 216 -7.44 17.88 0.65
C TYR A 216 -8.11 17.16 -0.56
N PRO A 217 -9.25 17.63 -1.07
CA PRO A 217 -10.09 16.90 -2.04
C PRO A 217 -9.42 16.66 -3.41
N SER A 218 -8.27 17.27 -3.67
CA SER A 218 -7.47 17.02 -4.88
C SER A 218 -6.36 15.99 -4.67
N GLN A 219 -6.14 15.54 -3.42
CA GLN A 219 -5.12 14.54 -3.11
C GLN A 219 -5.62 13.15 -3.49
N TYR A 220 -4.81 12.40 -4.24
CA TYR A 220 -5.10 10.98 -4.52
C TYR A 220 -5.03 10.16 -3.25
N THR A 221 -6.06 9.32 -3.05
CA THR A 221 -6.20 8.46 -1.87
C THR A 221 -6.41 7.00 -2.24
N GLY A 222 -5.93 6.10 -1.37
CA GLY A 222 -6.09 4.67 -1.54
C GLY A 222 -6.55 3.98 -0.25
N GLY A 223 -7.63 3.20 -0.35
CA GLY A 223 -8.18 2.48 0.80
C GLY A 223 -7.44 1.18 1.08
N LEU A 224 -7.20 0.92 2.36
CA LEU A 224 -6.65 -0.34 2.90
C LEU A 224 -7.58 -0.96 3.97
N GLY A 225 -8.44 -0.15 4.61
CA GLY A 225 -9.22 -0.48 5.79
C GLY A 225 -10.54 -1.21 5.51
N ASP A 226 -11.50 -0.98 6.41
CA ASP A 226 -12.79 -1.66 6.42
C ASP A 226 -13.62 -1.35 5.18
N LYS A 227 -13.51 -0.15 4.62
CA LYS A 227 -14.21 0.25 3.38
C LYS A 227 -13.82 -0.60 2.17
N VAL A 228 -12.57 -1.08 2.11
CA VAL A 228 -12.12 -2.02 1.07
C VAL A 228 -12.79 -3.38 1.26
N ILE A 229 -12.88 -3.86 2.50
CA ILE A 229 -13.58 -5.12 2.83
C ILE A 229 -15.07 -5.01 2.49
N GLU A 230 -15.73 -3.91 2.86
CA GLU A 230 -17.12 -3.64 2.50
C GLU A 230 -17.29 -3.70 0.97
N GLN A 231 -16.47 -3.00 0.21
CA GLN A 231 -16.54 -3.02 -1.26
C GLN A 231 -16.40 -4.42 -1.83
N ILE A 232 -15.45 -5.22 -1.33
CA ILE A 232 -15.25 -6.62 -1.75
C ILE A 232 -16.52 -7.43 -1.48
N VAL A 233 -17.12 -7.28 -0.29
CA VAL A 233 -18.36 -8.00 0.09
C VAL A 233 -19.52 -7.60 -0.82
N PHE A 234 -19.74 -6.30 -1.05
CA PHE A 234 -20.79 -5.83 -1.96
C PHE A 234 -20.60 -6.37 -3.39
N SER A 235 -19.33 -6.36 -3.87
CA SER A 235 -19.01 -6.90 -5.21
C SER A 235 -19.26 -8.41 -5.29
N LYS A 236 -18.90 -9.19 -4.26
CA LYS A 236 -19.13 -10.63 -4.23
C LYS A 236 -20.60 -11.01 -4.14
N LEU A 237 -21.43 -10.13 -3.59
CA LEU A 237 -22.87 -10.31 -3.53
C LEU A 237 -23.62 -9.76 -4.74
N SER A 238 -22.93 -9.24 -5.76
CA SER A 238 -23.51 -8.53 -6.92
C SER A 238 -24.37 -7.33 -6.49
N LEU A 239 -23.98 -6.66 -5.43
CA LEU A 239 -24.65 -5.48 -4.89
C LEU A 239 -23.88 -4.18 -5.15
N ASP A 240 -23.01 -4.17 -6.14
CA ASP A 240 -22.13 -3.05 -6.48
C ASP A 240 -22.85 -1.72 -6.65
N HIS A 241 -24.05 -1.73 -7.21
CA HIS A 241 -24.86 -0.52 -7.44
C HIS A 241 -25.33 0.15 -6.14
N PHE A 242 -25.32 -0.58 -5.02
CA PHE A 242 -25.74 -0.11 -3.70
C PHE A 242 -24.58 0.36 -2.83
N TYR A 243 -23.34 0.27 -3.34
CA TYR A 243 -22.15 0.72 -2.65
C TYR A 243 -21.45 1.81 -3.47
N ASN A 244 -21.02 2.87 -2.81
CA ASN A 244 -20.27 3.94 -3.44
C ASN A 244 -18.87 4.02 -2.77
N PRO A 245 -17.85 3.40 -3.37
CA PRO A 245 -16.49 3.42 -2.78
C PRO A 245 -15.95 4.86 -2.74
N PRO A 246 -15.30 5.23 -1.65
CA PRO A 246 -14.77 6.59 -1.49
C PRO A 246 -13.41 6.82 -2.16
N TYR A 247 -12.63 5.76 -2.49
CA TYR A 247 -11.23 5.89 -2.89
C TYR A 247 -11.01 5.66 -4.39
N GLU A 248 -10.07 6.40 -4.99
CA GLU A 248 -9.63 6.22 -6.37
C GLU A 248 -8.79 4.96 -6.57
N CYS A 249 -8.17 4.48 -5.49
CA CYS A 249 -7.35 3.29 -5.47
C CYS A 249 -7.91 2.28 -4.46
N ILE A 250 -8.04 1.03 -4.88
CA ILE A 250 -8.37 -0.08 -3.99
C ILE A 250 -7.15 -0.97 -3.82
N GLN A 251 -6.72 -1.15 -2.57
CA GLN A 251 -5.55 -1.96 -2.21
C GLN A 251 -5.98 -3.27 -1.54
N VAL A 252 -5.87 -4.35 -2.29
CA VAL A 252 -6.36 -5.68 -1.89
C VAL A 252 -5.21 -6.50 -1.31
N PRO A 253 -5.32 -7.03 -0.07
CA PRO A 253 -4.30 -7.91 0.50
C PRO A 253 -4.25 -9.25 -0.24
N TYR A 254 -3.04 -9.74 -0.54
CA TYR A 254 -2.82 -11.02 -1.20
C TYR A 254 -1.76 -11.88 -0.49
N ASN A 255 -1.73 -11.82 0.82
CA ASN A 255 -0.84 -12.64 1.64
C ASN A 255 -1.49 -14.01 2.01
N ALA A 256 -0.72 -14.89 2.62
CA ALA A 256 -1.19 -16.24 3.01
C ALA A 256 -2.44 -16.21 3.92
N LYS A 257 -2.57 -15.18 4.80
CA LYS A 257 -3.73 -15.01 5.68
C LYS A 257 -4.98 -14.63 4.87
N ALA A 258 -4.86 -13.72 3.94
CA ALA A 258 -5.97 -13.31 3.05
C ALA A 258 -6.41 -14.46 2.14
N LYS A 259 -5.47 -15.25 1.60
CA LYS A 259 -5.75 -16.45 0.80
C LYS A 259 -6.45 -17.57 1.58
N SER A 260 -6.30 -17.59 2.91
CA SER A 260 -6.90 -18.61 3.77
C SER A 260 -8.38 -18.37 4.11
N ILE A 261 -9.00 -17.28 3.65
CA ILE A 261 -10.43 -17.01 3.84
C ILE A 261 -11.23 -17.89 2.87
N PRO A 262 -11.93 -18.96 3.34
CA PRO A 262 -12.36 -20.07 2.47
C PRO A 262 -13.45 -19.72 1.44
N LEU A 263 -14.14 -18.59 1.61
CA LEU A 263 -15.31 -18.21 0.79
C LEU A 263 -15.09 -17.01 -0.13
N ILE A 264 -13.95 -16.31 0.02
CA ILE A 264 -13.66 -15.08 -0.73
C ILE A 264 -12.38 -15.26 -1.52
N ARG A 265 -12.52 -15.56 -2.82
CA ARG A 265 -11.38 -15.51 -3.73
C ARG A 265 -11.11 -14.06 -4.09
N LEU A 266 -9.98 -13.54 -3.59
CA LEU A 266 -9.54 -12.17 -3.87
C LEU A 266 -8.88 -12.03 -5.25
N ASP A 267 -8.34 -13.12 -5.79
CA ASP A 267 -7.71 -13.22 -7.11
C ASP A 267 -8.71 -13.39 -8.27
N ASP A 268 -9.99 -13.15 -8.02
CA ASP A 268 -11.05 -13.35 -9.00
C ASP A 268 -11.03 -12.23 -10.07
N LYS A 269 -10.95 -12.64 -11.32
CA LYS A 269 -10.96 -11.74 -12.47
C LYS A 269 -12.19 -10.84 -12.54
N GLU A 270 -13.36 -11.35 -12.16
CA GLU A 270 -14.60 -10.56 -12.18
C GLU A 270 -14.61 -9.49 -11.09
N LEU A 271 -14.00 -9.77 -9.94
CA LEU A 271 -13.80 -8.79 -8.88
C LEU A 271 -12.91 -7.63 -9.36
N ILE A 272 -11.76 -7.95 -9.98
CA ILE A 272 -10.85 -6.96 -10.57
C ILE A 272 -11.58 -6.12 -11.63
N LYS A 273 -12.33 -6.76 -12.52
CA LYS A 273 -13.11 -6.04 -13.54
C LYS A 273 -14.15 -5.09 -12.94
N THR A 274 -14.79 -5.49 -11.84
CA THR A 274 -15.77 -4.63 -11.16
C THR A 274 -15.14 -3.35 -10.66
N PHE A 275 -13.98 -3.43 -10.02
CA PHE A 275 -13.24 -2.25 -9.58
C PHE A 275 -12.81 -1.37 -10.76
N LYS A 276 -12.30 -1.98 -11.82
CA LYS A 276 -11.91 -1.26 -13.06
C LYS A 276 -13.10 -0.59 -13.77
N ARG A 277 -14.31 -1.16 -13.72
CA ARG A 277 -15.53 -0.53 -14.24
C ARG A 277 -15.89 0.74 -13.49
N ARG A 278 -15.47 0.88 -12.22
CA ARG A 278 -15.60 2.09 -11.40
C ARG A 278 -14.46 3.09 -11.63
N ASN A 279 -13.54 2.77 -12.52
CA ASN A 279 -12.32 3.53 -12.82
C ASN A 279 -11.34 3.62 -11.64
N GLN A 280 -11.38 2.68 -10.71
CA GLN A 280 -10.41 2.58 -9.62
C GLN A 280 -9.09 2.01 -10.11
N LEU A 281 -7.97 2.46 -9.53
CA LEU A 281 -6.67 1.80 -9.61
C LEU A 281 -6.72 0.53 -8.75
N VAL A 282 -6.43 -0.62 -9.33
CA VAL A 282 -6.50 -1.92 -8.62
C VAL A 282 -5.11 -2.39 -8.25
N VAL A 283 -4.81 -2.36 -6.96
CA VAL A 283 -3.52 -2.72 -6.37
C VAL A 283 -3.66 -4.01 -5.56
N TYR A 284 -2.73 -4.94 -5.75
CA TYR A 284 -2.59 -6.11 -4.89
C TYR A 284 -1.25 -6.04 -4.16
N TRP A 285 -1.28 -6.20 -2.83
CA TRP A 285 -0.07 -6.13 -2.00
C TRP A 285 0.21 -7.42 -1.24
N GLY A 286 1.51 -7.66 -0.92
CA GLY A 286 1.98 -8.88 -0.28
C GLY A 286 2.11 -10.06 -1.24
N VAL A 287 2.35 -9.79 -2.53
CA VAL A 287 2.51 -10.79 -3.59
C VAL A 287 3.99 -11.16 -3.71
N LEU A 288 4.36 -12.43 -3.48
CA LEU A 288 5.76 -12.84 -3.34
C LEU A 288 6.21 -13.93 -4.32
N THR A 289 5.31 -14.58 -5.04
CA THR A 289 5.67 -15.68 -5.94
C THR A 289 5.40 -15.35 -7.41
N LYS A 290 6.20 -15.90 -8.34
CA LYS A 290 6.00 -15.73 -9.79
C LYS A 290 4.63 -16.22 -10.26
N GLU A 291 4.14 -17.29 -9.66
CA GLU A 291 2.84 -17.91 -9.96
C GLU A 291 1.71 -16.93 -9.62
N ASP A 292 1.74 -16.33 -8.43
CA ASP A 292 0.74 -15.35 -7.99
C ASP A 292 0.83 -14.05 -8.83
N MET A 293 2.04 -13.56 -9.08
CA MET A 293 2.26 -12.39 -9.95
C MET A 293 1.66 -12.63 -11.34
N THR A 294 1.98 -13.78 -11.96
CA THR A 294 1.46 -14.16 -13.29
C THR A 294 -0.07 -14.26 -13.28
N LEU A 295 -0.65 -14.87 -12.25
CA LEU A 295 -2.10 -14.98 -12.09
C LEU A 295 -2.78 -13.61 -12.04
N LEU A 296 -2.29 -12.72 -11.19
CA LEU A 296 -2.86 -11.38 -11.03
C LEU A 296 -2.69 -10.53 -12.29
N ILE A 297 -1.55 -10.59 -12.96
CA ILE A 297 -1.31 -9.94 -14.26
C ILE A 297 -2.34 -10.42 -15.30
N ASN A 298 -2.56 -11.73 -15.43
CA ASN A 298 -3.53 -12.31 -16.36
C ASN A 298 -4.99 -11.95 -15.99
N ASN A 299 -5.25 -11.65 -14.72
CA ASN A 299 -6.56 -11.18 -14.26
C ASN A 299 -6.76 -9.67 -14.45
N GLY A 300 -5.70 -8.94 -14.80
CA GLY A 300 -5.77 -7.55 -15.22
C GLY A 300 -5.64 -6.54 -14.10
N VAL A 301 -4.82 -6.82 -13.07
CA VAL A 301 -4.46 -5.81 -12.03
C VAL A 301 -3.73 -4.62 -12.66
N ASP A 302 -3.76 -3.47 -12.01
CA ASP A 302 -3.03 -2.29 -12.46
C ASP A 302 -1.66 -2.20 -11.77
N VAL A 303 -1.55 -2.58 -10.50
CA VAL A 303 -0.31 -2.50 -9.70
C VAL A 303 -0.14 -3.76 -8.85
N ILE A 304 1.08 -4.22 -8.72
CA ILE A 304 1.48 -5.23 -7.73
C ILE A 304 2.51 -4.61 -6.79
N THR A 305 2.17 -4.53 -5.49
CA THR A 305 3.08 -4.11 -4.42
C THR A 305 3.75 -5.34 -3.80
N THR A 306 5.07 -5.41 -3.88
CA THR A 306 5.84 -6.61 -3.52
C THR A 306 7.16 -6.27 -2.85
N ASP A 307 7.61 -7.16 -1.95
CA ASP A 307 8.97 -7.14 -1.37
C ASP A 307 10.04 -7.61 -2.38
N ARG A 308 9.60 -8.15 -3.53
CA ARG A 308 10.45 -8.68 -4.62
C ARG A 308 10.16 -7.97 -5.95
N PRO A 309 10.41 -6.65 -6.05
CA PRO A 309 10.20 -5.92 -7.29
C PRO A 309 11.06 -6.43 -8.45
N ASP A 310 12.24 -6.97 -8.18
CA ASP A 310 13.12 -7.68 -9.13
C ASP A 310 12.42 -8.90 -9.76
N LEU A 311 11.76 -9.72 -8.93
CA LEU A 311 11.04 -10.92 -9.38
C LEU A 311 9.85 -10.55 -10.26
N LEU A 312 9.14 -9.47 -9.91
CA LEU A 312 8.02 -8.97 -10.71
C LEU A 312 8.53 -8.39 -12.04
N ALA A 313 9.66 -7.68 -12.04
CA ALA A 313 10.30 -7.20 -13.26
C ALA A 313 10.66 -8.35 -14.20
N GLU A 314 11.23 -9.43 -13.69
CA GLU A 314 11.52 -10.65 -14.47
C GLU A 314 10.23 -11.25 -15.10
N VAL A 315 9.13 -11.34 -14.32
CA VAL A 315 7.83 -11.85 -14.81
C VAL A 315 7.26 -10.96 -15.92
N LEU A 316 7.49 -9.65 -15.85
CA LEU A 316 7.03 -8.68 -16.85
C LEU A 316 8.01 -8.53 -18.04
N GLY A 317 9.20 -9.14 -17.98
CA GLY A 317 10.24 -9.02 -19.02
C GLY A 317 10.90 -7.64 -19.06
N ARG A 318 11.06 -7.01 -17.89
CA ARG A 318 11.63 -5.67 -17.70
C ARG A 318 12.97 -5.71 -17.04
#